data_840a873936affeb30c982c29fe2f7bdf
#
_entry.id   840a873936affeb30c982c29fe2f7bdf
#
_cell.length_a   1.000
_cell.length_b   1.000
_cell.length_c   1.000
_cell.angle_alpha   90.00
_cell.angle_beta   90.00
_cell.angle_gamma   90.00
#
_symmetry.space_group_name_H-M   'P 1'
#
loop_
_entity.id
_entity.type
_entity.pdbx_description
1 polymer ?
#
loop_
_entity_poly.entity_id
_entity_poly.type
_entity_poly.pdbx_seq_one_letter_code
_entity_poly.pdbx_strand_id
1 'polypeptide(L)'
;MKLDREVILETALGLLDEVGMDKLSTRLLAERLGVQQPALYWHFKNKSALLDELNDLILARFHKHRFPGQGERWDAFTMAHARSFRNALLSVRNGARINAGTRPSARQFAEAERQLELYVAAGFTPEQALTIAIGVARYVVGFVIEEQDERDRVDDGSDWDGGDPLAEVAAFPILSAALQPLLETGTINTEGVFERGLGYLVAGARASLPTPRPSTRKSTGGAPRRKAAPKDAARD
;
A
#
# COMPACT_ATOMS: atom_id res chain seq x y z
N MET A 1 36.35 10.26 8.52
CA MET A 1 34.95 9.91 8.89
C MET A 1 34.92 8.40 9.13
N LYS A 2 34.36 7.94 10.25
CA LYS A 2 34.22 6.48 10.49
C LYS A 2 33.12 5.95 9.55
N LEU A 3 33.43 4.96 8.72
CA LEU A 3 32.46 4.31 7.87
C LEU A 3 31.51 3.50 8.78
N ASP A 4 30.22 3.82 8.74
CA ASP A 4 29.17 3.06 9.43
C ASP A 4 27.97 2.84 8.48
N ARG A 5 26.99 2.03 8.92
CA ARG A 5 25.84 1.65 8.10
C ARG A 5 24.99 2.86 7.70
N GLU A 6 24.77 3.78 8.60
CA GLU A 6 23.95 4.96 8.35
C GLU A 6 24.56 5.85 7.28
N VAL A 7 25.86 6.13 7.37
CA VAL A 7 26.59 6.92 6.37
C VAL A 7 26.54 6.24 4.98
N ILE A 8 26.65 4.91 4.94
CA ILE A 8 26.57 4.17 3.67
C ILE A 8 25.15 4.30 3.08
N LEU A 9 24.11 4.12 3.89
CA LEU A 9 22.72 4.20 3.44
C LEU A 9 22.34 5.61 2.98
N GLU A 10 22.75 6.65 3.72
CA GLU A 10 22.50 8.05 3.31
C GLU A 10 23.21 8.39 2.01
N THR A 11 24.46 7.94 1.85
CA THR A 11 25.19 8.15 0.60
C THR A 11 24.57 7.38 -0.56
N ALA A 12 24.09 6.15 -0.32
CA ALA A 12 23.40 5.36 -1.33
C ALA A 12 22.06 5.98 -1.74
N LEU A 13 21.32 6.58 -0.80
CA LEU A 13 20.07 7.28 -1.06
C LEU A 13 20.33 8.53 -1.94
N GLY A 14 21.34 9.32 -1.62
CA GLY A 14 21.73 10.47 -2.44
C GLY A 14 22.17 10.06 -3.85
N LEU A 15 22.97 9.00 -3.96
CA LEU A 15 23.38 8.46 -5.27
C LEU A 15 22.20 7.95 -6.09
N LEU A 16 21.20 7.34 -5.43
CA LEU A 16 20.00 6.86 -6.10
C LEU A 16 19.24 8.00 -6.78
N ASP A 17 19.09 9.14 -6.10
CA ASP A 17 18.42 10.32 -6.67
C ASP A 17 19.24 10.90 -7.84
N GLU A 18 20.58 10.90 -7.75
CA GLU A 18 21.46 11.45 -8.80
C GLU A 18 21.48 10.57 -10.06
N VAL A 19 21.70 9.26 -9.90
CA VAL A 19 22.02 8.37 -11.05
C VAL A 19 20.96 7.32 -11.34
N GLY A 20 19.97 7.14 -10.47
CA GLY A 20 18.96 6.10 -10.56
C GLY A 20 19.46 4.70 -10.18
N MET A 21 18.50 3.77 -10.06
CA MET A 21 18.75 2.39 -9.58
C MET A 21 19.67 1.58 -10.51
N ASP A 22 19.57 1.80 -11.82
CA ASP A 22 20.31 1.01 -12.82
C ASP A 22 21.81 1.33 -12.79
N LYS A 23 22.18 2.60 -12.55
CA LYS A 23 23.57 3.04 -12.44
C LYS A 23 24.13 2.92 -11.02
N LEU A 24 23.28 2.74 -10.01
CA LEU A 24 23.72 2.53 -8.63
C LEU A 24 24.49 1.22 -8.51
N SER A 25 25.76 1.30 -8.13
CA SER A 25 26.64 0.15 -7.93
C SER A 25 27.46 0.28 -6.65
N THR A 26 27.88 -0.86 -6.07
CA THR A 26 28.75 -0.86 -4.90
C THR A 26 30.11 -0.21 -5.20
N ARG A 27 30.57 -0.23 -6.45
CA ARG A 27 31.79 0.47 -6.89
C ARG A 27 31.59 1.98 -6.81
N LEU A 28 30.53 2.49 -7.41
CA LEU A 28 30.19 3.93 -7.39
C LEU A 28 29.99 4.44 -5.95
N LEU A 29 29.31 3.64 -5.12
CA LEU A 29 29.10 3.95 -3.71
C LEU A 29 30.42 4.01 -2.93
N ALA A 30 31.35 3.06 -3.13
CA ALA A 30 32.67 3.08 -2.50
C ALA A 30 33.49 4.28 -2.93
N GLU A 31 33.46 4.63 -4.23
CA GLU A 31 34.11 5.82 -4.78
C GLU A 31 33.57 7.11 -4.11
N ARG A 32 32.24 7.25 -4.00
CA ARG A 32 31.61 8.40 -3.34
C ARG A 32 31.99 8.52 -1.86
N LEU A 33 32.16 7.39 -1.17
CA LEU A 33 32.54 7.32 0.24
C LEU A 33 34.07 7.48 0.47
N GLY A 34 34.89 7.48 -0.60
CA GLY A 34 36.34 7.54 -0.50
C GLY A 34 36.96 6.28 0.12
N VAL A 35 36.31 5.10 -0.06
CA VAL A 35 36.77 3.82 0.49
C VAL A 35 36.98 2.78 -0.62
N GLN A 36 37.70 1.69 -0.28
CA GLN A 36 37.82 0.55 -1.18
C GLN A 36 36.51 -0.26 -1.14
N GLN A 37 36.05 -0.77 -2.30
CA GLN A 37 34.80 -1.54 -2.42
C GLN A 37 34.70 -2.71 -1.40
N PRO A 38 35.76 -3.48 -1.05
CA PRO A 38 35.67 -4.50 -0.02
C PRO A 38 35.22 -4.00 1.36
N ALA A 39 35.45 -2.72 1.69
CA ALA A 39 35.00 -2.17 2.96
C ALA A 39 33.47 -2.16 3.10
N LEU A 40 32.73 -2.06 2.00
CA LEU A 40 31.27 -2.12 2.02
C LEU A 40 30.75 -3.51 2.38
N TYR A 41 31.47 -4.57 1.99
CA TYR A 41 31.05 -5.94 2.25
C TYR A 41 31.13 -6.35 3.74
N TRP A 42 31.84 -5.58 4.56
CA TRP A 42 31.77 -5.72 6.01
C TRP A 42 30.43 -5.26 6.60
N HIS A 43 29.72 -4.38 5.89
CA HIS A 43 28.43 -3.85 6.28
C HIS A 43 27.27 -4.53 5.58
N PHE A 44 27.40 -4.84 4.29
CA PHE A 44 26.33 -5.42 3.45
C PHE A 44 26.88 -6.60 2.65
N LYS A 45 26.25 -7.75 2.77
CA LYS A 45 26.67 -9.00 2.12
C LYS A 45 26.77 -8.89 0.59
N ASN A 46 25.90 -8.08 -0.02
CA ASN A 46 25.81 -7.84 -1.45
C ASN A 46 24.93 -6.59 -1.71
N LYS A 47 24.76 -6.22 -3.00
CA LYS A 47 23.90 -5.11 -3.41
C LYS A 47 22.44 -5.34 -2.98
N SER A 48 21.93 -6.55 -3.01
CA SER A 48 20.54 -6.84 -2.60
C SER A 48 20.33 -6.51 -1.12
N ALA A 49 21.25 -6.94 -0.24
CA ALA A 49 21.17 -6.61 1.19
C ALA A 49 21.26 -5.10 1.46
N LEU A 50 22.01 -4.35 0.67
CA LEU A 50 22.02 -2.90 0.72
C LEU A 50 20.66 -2.31 0.31
N LEU A 51 20.06 -2.82 -0.76
CA LEU A 51 18.74 -2.36 -1.24
C LEU A 51 17.62 -2.71 -0.26
N ASP A 52 17.69 -3.87 0.40
CA ASP A 52 16.72 -4.26 1.44
C ASP A 52 16.71 -3.24 2.60
N GLU A 53 17.90 -2.86 3.09
CA GLU A 53 18.02 -1.86 4.16
C GLU A 53 17.71 -0.43 3.68
N LEU A 54 18.02 -0.11 2.43
CA LEU A 54 17.64 1.16 1.83
C LEU A 54 16.13 1.31 1.73
N ASN A 55 15.41 0.24 1.36
CA ASN A 55 13.96 0.20 1.37
C ASN A 55 13.40 0.42 2.79
N ASP A 56 13.97 -0.26 3.80
CA ASP A 56 13.58 -0.05 5.20
C ASP A 56 13.79 1.40 5.65
N LEU A 57 14.89 2.03 5.25
CA LEU A 57 15.17 3.44 5.53
C LEU A 57 14.14 4.37 4.87
N ILE A 58 13.85 4.16 3.58
CA ILE A 58 12.84 4.93 2.83
C ILE A 58 11.48 4.86 3.53
N LEU A 59 11.02 3.65 3.84
CA LEU A 59 9.74 3.45 4.52
C LEU A 59 9.73 4.05 5.93
N ALA A 60 10.81 3.91 6.69
CA ALA A 60 10.92 4.51 8.02
C ALA A 60 10.84 6.04 7.99
N ARG A 61 11.45 6.65 6.97
CA ARG A 61 11.56 8.11 6.84
C ARG A 61 10.31 8.76 6.27
N PHE A 62 9.72 8.17 5.25
CA PHE A 62 8.71 8.82 4.43
C PHE A 62 7.30 8.23 4.58
N HIS A 63 7.15 6.95 4.98
CA HIS A 63 5.84 6.34 5.19
C HIS A 63 5.28 6.73 6.57
N LYS A 64 4.49 7.81 6.62
CA LYS A 64 4.03 8.42 7.89
C LYS A 64 2.84 7.70 8.53
N HIS A 65 1.97 7.06 7.75
CA HIS A 65 0.78 6.35 8.26
C HIS A 65 0.95 4.83 8.20
N ARG A 66 1.94 4.32 8.95
CA ARG A 66 2.32 2.89 8.95
C ARG A 66 1.46 2.05 9.87
N PHE A 67 0.89 2.66 10.89
CA PHE A 67 0.10 1.98 11.92
C PHE A 67 -1.26 2.63 12.08
N PRO A 68 -2.29 1.83 12.41
CA PRO A 68 -3.60 2.37 12.69
C PRO A 68 -3.59 3.26 13.93
N GLY A 69 -4.33 4.35 13.88
CA GLY A 69 -4.62 5.22 15.02
C GLY A 69 -5.60 4.59 16.00
N GLN A 70 -5.71 5.16 17.20
CA GLN A 70 -6.68 4.69 18.20
C GLN A 70 -8.12 4.85 17.67
N GLY A 71 -8.86 3.74 17.62
CA GLY A 71 -10.23 3.73 17.12
C GLY A 71 -10.39 3.95 15.62
N GLU A 72 -9.29 3.93 14.86
CA GLU A 72 -9.35 4.07 13.42
C GLU A 72 -10.02 2.85 12.78
N ARG A 73 -10.88 3.11 11.79
CA ARG A 73 -11.56 2.05 11.05
C ARG A 73 -10.61 1.46 10.02
N TRP A 74 -10.72 0.14 9.78
CA TRP A 74 -9.87 -0.57 8.81
C TRP A 74 -9.88 0.05 7.40
N ASP A 75 -11.04 0.51 6.92
CA ASP A 75 -11.18 1.10 5.60
C ASP A 75 -10.52 2.50 5.52
N ALA A 76 -10.66 3.33 6.56
CA ALA A 76 -9.98 4.62 6.67
C ALA A 76 -8.47 4.44 6.76
N PHE A 77 -8.02 3.51 7.61
CA PHE A 77 -6.61 3.12 7.71
C PHE A 77 -6.06 2.67 6.36
N THR A 78 -6.74 1.78 5.66
CA THR A 78 -6.29 1.26 4.35
C THR A 78 -6.05 2.39 3.35
N MET A 79 -6.99 3.34 3.26
CA MET A 79 -6.87 4.51 2.38
C MET A 79 -5.70 5.40 2.77
N ALA A 80 -5.58 5.75 4.07
CA ALA A 80 -4.52 6.63 4.57
C ALA A 80 -3.14 5.98 4.47
N HIS A 81 -3.05 4.68 4.78
CA HIS A 81 -1.84 3.88 4.66
C HIS A 81 -1.35 3.81 3.20
N ALA A 82 -2.25 3.50 2.26
CA ALA A 82 -1.93 3.42 0.84
C ALA A 82 -1.40 4.76 0.28
N ARG A 83 -2.05 5.88 0.62
CA ARG A 83 -1.59 7.24 0.26
C ARG A 83 -0.20 7.53 0.83
N SER A 84 -0.02 7.24 2.11
CA SER A 84 1.26 7.46 2.78
C SER A 84 2.37 6.57 2.20
N PHE A 85 2.04 5.33 1.81
CA PHE A 85 2.97 4.42 1.16
C PHE A 85 3.34 4.91 -0.24
N ARG A 86 2.35 5.32 -1.07
CA ARG A 86 2.61 5.95 -2.37
C ARG A 86 3.54 7.15 -2.24
N ASN A 87 3.26 8.07 -1.31
CA ASN A 87 4.08 9.24 -1.09
C ASN A 87 5.52 8.88 -0.67
N ALA A 88 5.68 7.84 0.14
CA ALA A 88 7.01 7.35 0.53
C ALA A 88 7.80 6.84 -0.67
N LEU A 89 7.17 6.06 -1.56
CA LEU A 89 7.82 5.53 -2.75
C LEU A 89 8.14 6.63 -3.78
N LEU A 90 7.27 7.64 -3.90
CA LEU A 90 7.48 8.79 -4.78
C LEU A 90 8.55 9.78 -4.27
N SER A 91 8.87 9.74 -2.97
CA SER A 91 9.86 10.63 -2.36
C SER A 91 11.31 10.30 -2.76
N VAL A 92 11.52 9.20 -3.45
CA VAL A 92 12.85 8.71 -3.85
C VAL A 92 12.79 8.21 -5.28
N ARG A 93 13.77 8.57 -6.10
CA ARG A 93 13.88 8.05 -7.47
C ARG A 93 13.92 6.52 -7.48
N ASN A 94 13.11 5.90 -8.33
CA ASN A 94 12.94 4.44 -8.41
C ASN A 94 12.53 3.75 -7.09
N GLY A 95 11.91 4.49 -6.15
CA GLY A 95 11.52 3.95 -4.83
C GLY A 95 10.58 2.75 -4.94
N ALA A 96 9.63 2.75 -5.87
CA ALA A 96 8.74 1.62 -6.12
C ALA A 96 9.49 0.40 -6.69
N ARG A 97 10.46 0.59 -7.60
CA ARG A 97 11.29 -0.51 -8.14
C ARG A 97 12.18 -1.12 -7.06
N ILE A 98 12.72 -0.32 -6.14
CA ILE A 98 13.47 -0.83 -4.98
C ILE A 98 12.54 -1.66 -4.11
N ASN A 99 11.38 -1.13 -3.73
CA ASN A 99 10.43 -1.84 -2.88
C ASN A 99 9.98 -3.18 -3.50
N ALA A 100 9.67 -3.21 -4.80
CA ALA A 100 9.29 -4.42 -5.53
C ALA A 100 10.39 -5.48 -5.58
N GLY A 101 11.67 -5.05 -5.57
CA GLY A 101 12.84 -5.93 -5.66
C GLY A 101 13.40 -6.42 -4.32
N THR A 102 12.84 -5.96 -3.18
CA THR A 102 13.33 -6.26 -1.84
C THR A 102 12.51 -7.32 -1.12
N ARG A 103 13.11 -7.94 -0.10
CA ARG A 103 12.45 -8.92 0.77
C ARG A 103 12.00 -8.23 2.07
N PRO A 104 10.80 -8.57 2.58
CA PRO A 104 10.37 -8.05 3.86
C PRO A 104 11.33 -8.41 4.99
N SER A 105 11.69 -7.42 5.80
CA SER A 105 12.51 -7.59 7.02
C SER A 105 11.65 -8.08 8.20
N ALA A 106 12.32 -8.58 9.26
CA ALA A 106 11.62 -8.93 10.51
C ALA A 106 10.81 -7.76 11.09
N ARG A 107 11.30 -6.53 10.90
CA ARG A 107 10.58 -5.32 11.29
C ARG A 107 9.27 -5.16 10.51
N GLN A 108 9.32 -5.36 9.20
CA GLN A 108 8.12 -5.27 8.34
C GLN A 108 7.10 -6.36 8.68
N PHE A 109 7.52 -7.57 9.08
CA PHE A 109 6.60 -8.58 9.57
C PHE A 109 5.86 -8.16 10.85
N ALA A 110 6.58 -7.57 11.82
CA ALA A 110 5.95 -7.05 13.04
C ALA A 110 4.98 -5.89 12.77
N GLU A 111 5.27 -5.07 11.76
CA GLU A 111 4.37 -4.00 11.32
C GLU A 111 3.13 -4.57 10.63
N ALA A 112 3.31 -5.55 9.74
CA ALA A 112 2.21 -6.23 9.08
C ALA A 112 1.26 -6.89 10.09
N GLU A 113 1.79 -7.58 11.11
CA GLU A 113 0.98 -8.18 12.17
C GLU A 113 0.03 -7.16 12.82
N ARG A 114 0.55 -6.01 13.23
CA ARG A 114 -0.26 -4.94 13.84
C ARG A 114 -1.33 -4.36 12.89
N GLN A 115 -1.04 -4.34 11.58
CA GLN A 115 -2.01 -3.91 10.57
C GLN A 115 -3.11 -4.97 10.40
N LEU A 116 -2.73 -6.26 10.33
CA LEU A 116 -3.66 -7.37 10.17
C LEU A 116 -4.61 -7.50 11.36
N GLU A 117 -4.16 -7.22 12.60
CA GLU A 117 -5.01 -7.18 13.79
C GLU A 117 -6.23 -6.25 13.58
N LEU A 118 -6.06 -5.09 12.93
CA LEU A 118 -7.16 -4.17 12.66
C LEU A 118 -8.21 -4.76 11.72
N TYR A 119 -7.78 -5.47 10.66
CA TYR A 119 -8.70 -6.13 9.74
C TYR A 119 -9.43 -7.29 10.40
N VAL A 120 -8.72 -8.09 11.21
CA VAL A 120 -9.32 -9.21 11.94
C VAL A 120 -10.35 -8.69 12.96
N ALA A 121 -10.05 -7.61 13.67
CA ALA A 121 -10.99 -6.94 14.57
C ALA A 121 -12.23 -6.40 13.84
N ALA A 122 -12.13 -6.07 12.56
CA ALA A 122 -13.26 -5.66 11.73
C ALA A 122 -14.11 -6.83 11.20
N GLY A 123 -13.67 -8.09 11.41
CA GLY A 123 -14.41 -9.30 11.05
C GLY A 123 -13.88 -10.06 9.83
N PHE A 124 -12.74 -9.68 9.27
CA PHE A 124 -12.06 -10.46 8.23
C PHE A 124 -11.35 -11.69 8.83
N THR A 125 -11.24 -12.76 8.06
CA THR A 125 -10.32 -13.85 8.42
C THR A 125 -8.87 -13.38 8.24
N PRO A 126 -7.88 -13.99 8.93
CA PRO A 126 -6.47 -13.66 8.73
C PRO A 126 -6.02 -13.76 7.26
N GLU A 127 -6.52 -14.74 6.52
CA GLU A 127 -6.24 -14.90 5.08
C GLU A 127 -6.80 -13.73 4.26
N GLN A 128 -8.04 -13.33 4.51
CA GLN A 128 -8.66 -12.18 3.86
C GLN A 128 -7.90 -10.89 4.18
N ALA A 129 -7.54 -10.67 5.46
CA ALA A 129 -6.76 -9.52 5.91
C ALA A 129 -5.43 -9.43 5.15
N LEU A 130 -4.68 -10.53 5.08
CA LEU A 130 -3.41 -10.60 4.35
C LEU A 130 -3.60 -10.37 2.85
N THR A 131 -4.64 -10.95 2.25
CA THR A 131 -4.95 -10.79 0.82
C THR A 131 -5.27 -9.34 0.49
N ILE A 132 -6.04 -8.65 1.33
CA ILE A 132 -6.36 -7.21 1.17
C ILE A 132 -5.07 -6.39 1.28
N ALA A 133 -4.26 -6.61 2.32
CA ALA A 133 -3.02 -5.87 2.54
C ALA A 133 -2.04 -6.03 1.36
N ILE A 134 -1.84 -7.27 0.87
CA ILE A 134 -0.99 -7.55 -0.30
C ILE A 134 -1.58 -6.92 -1.58
N GLY A 135 -2.90 -7.03 -1.78
CA GLY A 135 -3.57 -6.46 -2.94
C GLY A 135 -3.38 -4.94 -3.03
N VAL A 136 -3.61 -4.25 -1.91
CA VAL A 136 -3.41 -2.80 -1.81
C VAL A 136 -1.94 -2.41 -2.00
N ALA A 137 -1.00 -3.13 -1.36
CA ALA A 137 0.42 -2.85 -1.52
C ALA A 137 0.88 -3.00 -2.98
N ARG A 138 0.45 -4.06 -3.67
CA ARG A 138 0.77 -4.27 -5.09
C ARG A 138 0.12 -3.23 -6.01
N TYR A 139 -1.10 -2.80 -5.70
CA TYR A 139 -1.73 -1.70 -6.40
C TYR A 139 -0.90 -0.42 -6.30
N VAL A 140 -0.49 -0.04 -5.08
CA VAL A 140 0.34 1.15 -4.86
C VAL A 140 1.67 1.05 -5.59
N VAL A 141 2.39 -0.06 -5.44
CA VAL A 141 3.71 -0.25 -6.07
C VAL A 141 3.60 -0.19 -7.59
N GLY A 142 2.62 -0.90 -8.19
CA GLY A 142 2.40 -0.88 -9.64
C GLY A 142 2.07 0.53 -10.15
N PHE A 143 1.18 1.24 -9.46
CA PHE A 143 0.81 2.60 -9.83
C PHE A 143 2.02 3.56 -9.77
N VAL A 144 2.83 3.47 -8.71
CA VAL A 144 4.02 4.33 -8.56
C VAL A 144 5.12 3.99 -9.57
N ILE A 145 5.27 2.73 -9.97
CA ILE A 145 6.21 2.37 -11.04
C ILE A 145 5.83 3.13 -12.33
N GLU A 146 4.55 3.09 -12.73
CA GLU A 146 4.08 3.80 -13.92
C GLU A 146 4.28 5.32 -13.80
N GLU A 147 3.99 5.91 -12.63
CA GLU A 147 4.24 7.33 -12.38
C GLU A 147 5.72 7.71 -12.49
N GLN A 148 6.62 6.88 -11.96
CA GLN A 148 8.06 7.15 -11.99
C GLN A 148 8.63 6.93 -13.39
N ASP A 149 8.20 5.90 -14.10
CA ASP A 149 8.62 5.62 -15.46
C ASP A 149 8.13 6.72 -16.44
N GLU A 150 6.92 7.26 -16.23
CA GLU A 150 6.41 8.41 -16.99
C GLU A 150 7.27 9.66 -16.77
N ARG A 151 7.62 9.98 -15.52
CA ARG A 151 8.51 11.10 -15.20
C ARG A 151 9.89 10.95 -15.85
N ASP A 152 10.48 9.75 -15.74
CA ASP A 152 11.80 9.48 -16.33
C ASP A 152 11.76 9.63 -17.87
N ARG A 153 10.65 9.26 -18.54
CA ARG A 153 10.47 9.50 -20.01
C ARG A 153 10.36 10.98 -20.37
N VAL A 154 9.64 11.77 -19.57
CA VAL A 154 9.54 13.22 -19.79
C VAL A 154 10.91 13.88 -19.60
N ASP A 155 11.64 13.48 -18.55
CA ASP A 155 12.96 14.07 -18.22
C ASP A 155 14.03 13.75 -19.26
N ASP A 156 14.01 12.58 -19.90
CA ASP A 156 14.98 12.18 -20.91
C ASP A 156 14.57 12.58 -22.36
N GLY A 157 13.42 13.22 -22.50
CA GLY A 157 12.91 13.70 -23.78
C GLY A 157 12.43 12.58 -24.72
N SER A 158 12.21 11.37 -24.18
CA SER A 158 11.65 10.22 -24.89
C SER A 158 10.13 10.14 -24.78
N ASP A 159 9.50 11.22 -24.37
CA ASP A 159 8.05 11.31 -24.31
C ASP A 159 7.44 11.21 -25.71
N TRP A 160 6.17 10.89 -25.74
CA TRP A 160 5.38 10.68 -26.95
C TRP A 160 5.80 11.66 -28.09
N ASP A 161 6.13 11.13 -29.26
CA ASP A 161 6.72 11.86 -30.42
C ASP A 161 5.78 12.87 -31.11
N GLY A 162 4.80 13.44 -30.39
CA GLY A 162 4.01 14.59 -30.77
C GLY A 162 2.74 14.29 -31.53
N GLY A 163 2.28 13.04 -31.61
CA GLY A 163 0.94 12.69 -32.09
C GLY A 163 -0.15 13.15 -31.12
N ASP A 164 -1.35 13.46 -31.63
CA ASP A 164 -2.52 13.66 -30.78
C ASP A 164 -3.02 12.31 -30.28
N PRO A 165 -2.90 12.01 -28.96
CA PRO A 165 -3.36 10.73 -28.41
C PRO A 165 -4.86 10.47 -28.62
N LEU A 166 -5.67 11.53 -28.71
CA LEU A 166 -7.10 11.41 -29.01
C LEU A 166 -7.35 11.05 -30.48
N ALA A 167 -6.51 11.53 -31.40
CA ALA A 167 -6.62 11.16 -32.81
C ALA A 167 -6.37 9.66 -33.04
N GLU A 168 -5.43 9.06 -32.29
CA GLU A 168 -5.14 7.63 -32.40
C GLU A 168 -6.30 6.76 -31.90
N VAL A 169 -7.03 7.21 -30.90
CA VAL A 169 -8.17 6.48 -30.33
C VAL A 169 -9.53 6.91 -30.90
N ALA A 170 -9.55 7.81 -31.89
CA ALA A 170 -10.80 8.36 -32.44
C ALA A 170 -11.74 7.28 -33.05
N ALA A 171 -11.17 6.17 -33.53
CA ALA A 171 -11.95 5.03 -34.00
C ALA A 171 -12.59 4.19 -32.89
N PHE A 172 -12.27 4.46 -31.60
CA PHE A 172 -12.70 3.72 -30.42
C PHE A 172 -13.52 4.62 -29.50
N PRO A 173 -14.84 4.78 -29.70
CA PRO A 173 -15.63 5.84 -29.06
C PRO A 173 -15.68 5.75 -27.55
N ILE A 174 -15.70 4.54 -26.95
CA ILE A 174 -15.69 4.37 -25.50
C ILE A 174 -14.33 4.73 -24.92
N LEU A 175 -13.24 4.30 -25.55
CA LEU A 175 -11.88 4.61 -25.13
C LEU A 175 -11.59 6.10 -25.26
N SER A 176 -11.96 6.71 -26.37
CA SER A 176 -11.84 8.16 -26.60
C SER A 176 -12.56 8.97 -25.53
N ALA A 177 -13.83 8.66 -25.26
CA ALA A 177 -14.61 9.32 -24.22
C ALA A 177 -14.03 9.11 -22.80
N ALA A 178 -13.43 7.96 -22.53
CA ALA A 178 -12.79 7.67 -21.23
C ALA A 178 -11.46 8.38 -21.06
N LEU A 179 -10.66 8.52 -22.12
CA LEU A 179 -9.34 9.16 -22.07
C LEU A 179 -9.40 10.68 -22.10
N GLN A 180 -10.39 11.27 -22.76
CA GLN A 180 -10.50 12.72 -22.91
C GLN A 180 -10.30 13.51 -21.60
N PRO A 181 -11.02 13.22 -20.49
CA PRO A 181 -10.84 13.96 -19.23
C PRO A 181 -9.49 13.68 -18.53
N LEU A 182 -8.82 12.59 -18.88
CA LEU A 182 -7.50 12.25 -18.32
C LEU A 182 -6.38 12.96 -19.09
N LEU A 183 -6.49 13.02 -20.41
CA LEU A 183 -5.51 13.70 -21.27
C LEU A 183 -5.53 15.23 -21.11
N GLU A 184 -6.63 15.81 -20.62
CA GLU A 184 -6.68 17.22 -20.23
C GLU A 184 -5.69 17.55 -19.08
N THR A 185 -5.30 16.55 -18.30
CA THR A 185 -4.29 16.68 -17.22
C THR A 185 -2.87 16.31 -17.67
N GLY A 186 -2.70 15.89 -18.93
CA GLY A 186 -1.41 15.48 -19.50
C GLY A 186 -0.93 14.09 -19.10
N THR A 187 -1.67 13.35 -18.27
CA THR A 187 -1.31 12.00 -17.83
C THR A 187 -2.53 11.18 -17.42
N ILE A 188 -2.46 9.86 -17.59
CA ILE A 188 -3.45 8.93 -17.05
C ILE A 188 -3.13 8.54 -15.59
N ASN A 189 -1.91 8.81 -15.12
CA ASN A 189 -1.44 8.47 -13.77
C ASN A 189 -1.76 9.56 -12.74
N THR A 190 -2.99 10.08 -12.77
CA THR A 190 -3.43 11.14 -11.86
C THR A 190 -3.77 10.62 -10.46
N GLU A 191 -3.67 11.50 -9.46
CA GLU A 191 -4.16 11.20 -8.11
C GLU A 191 -5.63 10.77 -8.11
N GLY A 192 -6.46 11.37 -8.97
CA GLY A 192 -7.87 11.00 -9.11
C GLY A 192 -8.08 9.55 -9.59
N VAL A 193 -7.23 9.05 -10.50
CA VAL A 193 -7.25 7.64 -10.94
C VAL A 193 -6.79 6.72 -9.81
N PHE A 194 -5.70 7.08 -9.14
CA PHE A 194 -5.22 6.35 -7.96
C PHE A 194 -6.30 6.22 -6.88
N GLU A 195 -6.92 7.31 -6.49
CA GLU A 195 -7.95 7.33 -5.44
C GLU A 195 -9.18 6.50 -5.80
N ARG A 196 -9.65 6.59 -7.04
CA ARG A 196 -10.80 5.78 -7.50
C ARG A 196 -10.46 4.29 -7.53
N GLY A 197 -9.30 3.91 -8.05
CA GLY A 197 -8.86 2.51 -8.07
C GLY A 197 -8.70 1.92 -6.68
N LEU A 198 -8.08 2.67 -5.76
CA LEU A 198 -7.97 2.29 -4.35
C LEU A 198 -9.35 2.15 -3.71
N GLY A 199 -10.27 3.09 -4.01
CA GLY A 199 -11.66 3.04 -3.55
C GLY A 199 -12.39 1.77 -4.01
N TYR A 200 -12.19 1.31 -5.24
CA TYR A 200 -12.76 0.05 -5.74
C TYR A 200 -12.22 -1.16 -4.97
N LEU A 201 -10.91 -1.19 -4.66
CA LEU A 201 -10.32 -2.27 -3.86
C LEU A 201 -10.91 -2.32 -2.45
N VAL A 202 -11.03 -1.18 -1.79
CA VAL A 202 -11.60 -1.07 -0.44
C VAL A 202 -13.10 -1.43 -0.44
N ALA A 203 -13.85 -1.01 -1.45
CA ALA A 203 -15.27 -1.36 -1.60
C ALA A 203 -15.45 -2.88 -1.83
N GLY A 204 -14.61 -3.48 -2.67
CA GLY A 204 -14.60 -4.93 -2.88
C GLY A 204 -14.28 -5.71 -1.60
N ALA A 205 -13.27 -5.27 -0.84
CA ALA A 205 -12.94 -5.84 0.46
C ALA A 205 -14.13 -5.72 1.43
N ARG A 206 -14.78 -4.56 1.51
CA ARG A 206 -15.96 -4.36 2.36
C ARG A 206 -17.11 -5.29 2.01
N ALA A 207 -17.33 -5.57 0.74
CA ALA A 207 -18.37 -6.50 0.28
C ALA A 207 -18.10 -7.95 0.70
N SER A 208 -16.88 -8.31 1.02
CA SER A 208 -16.51 -9.65 1.51
C SER A 208 -16.69 -9.84 3.02
N LEU A 209 -17.00 -8.77 3.77
CA LEU A 209 -17.35 -8.90 5.18
C LEU A 209 -18.66 -9.65 5.37
N PRO A 210 -18.78 -10.54 6.37
CA PRO A 210 -20.03 -11.19 6.70
C PRO A 210 -21.11 -10.15 7.00
N THR A 211 -22.26 -10.28 6.34
CA THR A 211 -23.43 -9.45 6.66
C THR A 211 -23.83 -9.73 8.12
N PRO A 212 -24.00 -8.72 8.98
CA PRO A 212 -24.49 -8.94 10.33
C PRO A 212 -25.80 -9.72 10.28
N ARG A 213 -25.84 -10.92 10.86
CA ARG A 213 -27.12 -11.64 10.99
C ARG A 213 -28.06 -10.76 11.80
N PRO A 214 -29.32 -10.51 11.31
CA PRO A 214 -30.28 -9.79 12.10
C PRO A 214 -30.42 -10.53 13.44
N SER A 215 -30.20 -9.81 14.54
CA SER A 215 -30.40 -10.37 15.88
C SER A 215 -31.83 -10.86 15.96
N THR A 216 -32.04 -12.17 16.00
CA THR A 216 -33.33 -12.75 16.33
C THR A 216 -33.65 -12.34 17.77
N ARG A 217 -34.40 -11.26 17.92
CA ARG A 217 -35.00 -10.83 19.18
C ARG A 217 -35.79 -12.04 19.68
N LYS A 218 -35.24 -12.74 20.67
CA LYS A 218 -36.03 -13.76 21.40
C LYS A 218 -37.23 -13.03 21.98
N SER A 219 -38.38 -13.23 21.37
CA SER A 219 -39.67 -12.86 21.92
C SER A 219 -39.88 -13.70 23.17
N THR A 220 -39.56 -13.14 24.34
CA THR A 220 -40.00 -13.66 25.63
C THR A 220 -41.46 -13.29 25.81
N GLY A 221 -42.33 -13.93 25.05
CA GLY A 221 -43.75 -13.93 25.23
C GLY A 221 -44.12 -14.97 26.30
N GLY A 222 -43.86 -14.65 27.54
CA GLY A 222 -44.44 -15.38 28.67
C GLY A 222 -45.90 -14.97 28.87
N ALA A 223 -46.83 -15.73 28.34
CA ALA A 223 -48.23 -15.59 28.72
C ALA A 223 -48.44 -15.96 30.19
N PRO A 224 -49.17 -15.15 30.98
CA PRO A 224 -49.46 -15.52 32.38
C PRO A 224 -50.43 -16.71 32.46
N ARG A 225 -49.97 -17.79 33.06
CA ARG A 225 -50.84 -18.91 33.42
C ARG A 225 -51.91 -18.42 34.40
N ARG A 226 -53.20 -18.41 33.95
CA ARG A 226 -54.36 -18.26 34.81
C ARG A 226 -54.41 -19.44 35.81
N LYS A 227 -54.35 -19.12 37.10
CA LYS A 227 -54.69 -20.06 38.18
C LYS A 227 -56.19 -20.37 38.13
N ALA A 228 -56.51 -21.63 38.00
CA ALA A 228 -57.87 -22.12 38.20
C ALA A 228 -58.17 -22.21 39.72
N ALA A 229 -59.33 -21.67 40.07
CA ALA A 229 -59.87 -21.75 41.43
C ALA A 229 -60.32 -23.16 41.76
N PRO A 230 -60.32 -23.64 43.04
CA PRO A 230 -60.84 -24.92 43.44
C PRO A 230 -62.33 -24.85 43.55
N LYS A 231 -63.05 -25.88 43.01
CA LYS A 231 -64.45 -26.14 43.25
C LYS A 231 -64.64 -26.91 44.56
N ASP A 232 -65.25 -26.26 45.49
CA ASP A 232 -65.93 -26.95 46.59
C ASP A 232 -67.04 -27.90 46.06
N ALA A 233 -67.02 -29.09 46.55
CA ALA A 233 -68.19 -29.98 46.48
C ALA A 233 -68.39 -30.60 47.84
N ALA A 234 -69.52 -30.23 48.37
CA ALA A 234 -70.09 -30.81 49.56
C ALA A 234 -70.90 -32.05 49.25
N ARG A 235 -70.99 -32.98 50.19
CA ARG A 235 -72.00 -33.97 50.49
C ARG A 235 -72.10 -35.19 49.51
N ASP A 236 -72.16 -36.38 49.99
CA ASP A 236 -72.67 -37.08 51.23
C ASP A 236 -71.76 -38.27 51.55
#